data_8b90a4bc649cc4877116a10edbb24bc2
#
_entry.id   8b90a4bc649cc4877116a10edbb24bc2
#
_cell.length_a   1.000
_cell.length_b   1.000
_cell.length_c   1.000
_cell.angle_alpha   90.00
_cell.angle_beta   90.00
_cell.angle_gamma   90.00
#
_symmetry.space_group_name_H-M   'P 1'
#
loop_
_entity.id
_entity.type
_entity.pdbx_description
1 polymer ?
#
loop_
_entity_poly.entity_id
_entity_poly.type
_entity_poly.pdbx_seq_one_letter_code
_entity_poly.pdbx_strand_id
1 'polypeptide(L)'
;MSQFSRRKFMLASGITAAASVLTNACSKKVEADKGSTATTPAANVAAGDAPEVTTAKLGFIPLTDSAPLIIAKEKGLFAKYGMKDVEILKQTSWPVTRDNLETGSAGGGIDGAHILSPMPYFMTMGMTKTKQPVPMYILARLNTNGQAISVANTYKDAKIQLKGAGFKEALAKSKSGGKSDLKVAVTFPGGTHDLWMRYWLAANGVDPAKDVSIVPVPPPQMVSNMKTASMEAFCVGEPWNARLVNQKLGYTALVTGELWKDHPEKALAMRADWVDKNPKATKAILMAVQEAQQWCDKAENKEEMAKIISQPKWFDVPVTDILGRIQGKIDYGDGRTEANYPNSMKFWADNASYPYQSHDLWFLTENMRWGNIPTDFVKANELVKKVNREDLWKAAALALKVDAAQIPSSTSRGVETFFDGVKFDPAKPEEYLKALKIKKA
;
A
#
# COMPACT_ATOMS: atom_id res chain seq x y z
N MET A 1 19.66 -23.15 46.03
CA MET A 1 19.90 -22.11 47.07
C MET A 1 20.22 -20.86 46.33
N SER A 2 19.53 -19.86 46.40
CA SER A 2 18.61 -18.98 46.97
C SER A 2 18.01 -18.08 45.88
N GLN A 3 16.70 -17.94 45.92
CA GLN A 3 15.90 -17.02 45.11
C GLN A 3 16.19 -15.57 45.52
N PHE A 4 16.33 -14.67 44.54
CA PHE A 4 16.16 -13.23 44.77
C PHE A 4 14.88 -12.71 44.07
N SER A 5 13.93 -12.37 44.90
CA SER A 5 12.60 -11.81 44.59
C SER A 5 12.69 -10.36 44.15
N ARG A 6 12.02 -10.03 43.02
CA ARG A 6 11.82 -8.69 42.52
C ARG A 6 10.64 -7.96 43.25
N ARG A 7 10.86 -7.55 44.50
CA ARG A 7 9.96 -6.62 45.20
C ARG A 7 10.71 -5.94 46.30
N LYS A 8 11.23 -4.73 46.09
CA LYS A 8 11.45 -3.66 47.08
C LYS A 8 12.39 -2.60 46.47
N PHE A 9 11.81 -1.58 45.85
CA PHE A 9 12.39 -0.24 45.80
C PHE A 9 11.24 0.75 45.57
N MET A 10 10.59 1.08 46.64
CA MET A 10 9.79 2.30 46.80
C MET A 10 9.95 2.77 48.25
N LEU A 11 10.12 4.07 48.43
CA LEU A 11 10.08 4.88 49.63
C LEU A 11 11.43 5.36 50.20
N ALA A 12 11.66 6.66 49.94
CA ALA A 12 12.02 7.73 50.93
C ALA A 12 12.32 8.98 50.15
N SER A 13 11.44 9.96 50.04
CA SER A 13 11.19 11.08 51.00
C SER A 13 12.28 12.13 51.07
N GLY A 14 11.92 13.43 50.81
CA GLY A 14 12.70 14.57 51.17
C GLY A 14 12.18 15.86 50.58
N ILE A 15 11.22 16.49 51.26
CA ILE A 15 10.78 17.87 51.05
C ILE A 15 11.86 18.81 51.65
N THR A 16 12.29 19.83 50.90
CA THR A 16 12.77 21.09 51.49
C THR A 16 12.48 22.26 50.54
N ALA A 17 11.68 23.15 51.03
CA ALA A 17 11.42 24.50 50.47
C ALA A 17 12.46 25.47 50.99
N ALA A 18 12.96 26.38 50.18
CA ALA A 18 13.47 27.69 50.60
C ALA A 18 13.45 28.68 49.45
N ALA A 19 13.10 29.90 49.78
CA ALA A 19 12.62 31.00 49.00
C ALA A 19 13.69 31.84 48.26
N SER A 20 13.19 32.43 47.17
CA SER A 20 13.46 33.81 46.61
C SER A 20 14.80 34.50 46.76
N VAL A 21 15.39 34.87 45.58
CA VAL A 21 15.93 36.24 45.35
C VAL A 21 15.75 36.60 43.87
N LEU A 22 15.14 37.77 43.64
CA LEU A 22 14.99 38.46 42.36
C LEU A 22 16.32 39.07 41.93
N THR A 23 16.73 38.88 40.66
CA THR A 23 17.51 39.91 39.96
C THR A 23 17.06 39.97 38.49
N ASN A 24 16.64 41.14 38.06
CA ASN A 24 16.37 41.60 36.71
C ASN A 24 17.60 41.48 35.81
N ALA A 25 17.46 40.85 34.64
CA ALA A 25 18.27 41.16 33.47
C ALA A 25 17.54 40.81 32.17
N CYS A 26 17.23 41.84 31.42
CA CYS A 26 16.99 41.96 29.99
C CYS A 26 16.36 40.79 29.22
N SER A 27 15.07 40.90 28.98
CA SER A 27 14.31 40.17 27.98
C SER A 27 14.71 40.58 26.55
N LYS A 28 15.34 39.67 25.81
CA LYS A 28 15.17 39.62 24.34
C LYS A 28 13.94 38.82 24.05
N LYS A 29 12.90 39.49 23.52
CA LYS A 29 11.73 38.85 22.94
C LYS A 29 12.20 37.94 21.79
N VAL A 30 12.09 36.64 21.97
CA VAL A 30 12.02 35.70 20.84
C VAL A 30 10.59 35.79 20.35
N GLU A 31 10.38 36.37 19.18
CA GLU A 31 9.11 36.28 18.48
C GLU A 31 8.83 34.80 18.17
N ALA A 32 7.78 34.29 18.80
CA ALA A 32 7.22 33.02 18.42
C ALA A 32 6.68 33.14 16.98
N ASP A 33 7.31 32.44 16.08
CA ASP A 33 6.83 32.24 14.72
C ASP A 33 5.38 31.70 14.80
N LYS A 34 4.43 32.57 14.46
CA LYS A 34 3.03 32.18 14.32
C LYS A 34 2.94 31.30 13.08
N GLY A 35 3.09 29.99 13.29
CA GLY A 35 2.74 29.00 12.28
C GLY A 35 1.37 29.37 11.69
N SER A 36 1.36 29.63 10.41
CA SER A 36 0.18 29.89 9.61
C SER A 36 -0.83 28.75 9.84
N THR A 37 -1.81 29.00 10.69
CA THR A 37 -3.03 28.18 10.75
C THR A 37 -3.76 28.43 9.43
N ALA A 38 -3.54 27.54 8.46
CA ALA A 38 -4.38 27.48 7.28
C ALA A 38 -5.83 27.30 7.78
N THR A 39 -6.61 28.35 7.71
CA THR A 39 -8.05 28.31 7.95
C THR A 39 -8.65 27.39 6.91
N THR A 40 -9.00 26.17 7.30
CA THR A 40 -9.77 25.24 6.48
C THR A 40 -11.06 25.95 6.06
N PRO A 41 -11.36 26.08 4.77
CA PRO A 41 -12.62 26.66 4.34
C PRO A 41 -13.77 25.87 4.97
N ALA A 42 -14.71 26.56 5.60
CA ALA A 42 -15.90 25.93 6.14
C ALA A 42 -16.60 25.17 5.01
N ALA A 43 -16.95 23.90 5.25
CA ALA A 43 -17.64 23.08 4.29
C ALA A 43 -19.00 23.71 3.96
N ASN A 44 -19.15 24.25 2.77
CA ASN A 44 -20.45 24.62 2.19
C ASN A 44 -21.15 23.35 1.68
N VAL A 45 -21.40 22.40 2.60
CA VAL A 45 -22.19 21.21 2.29
C VAL A 45 -23.66 21.62 2.39
N ALA A 46 -24.41 21.45 1.30
CA ALA A 46 -25.85 21.68 1.30
C ALA A 46 -26.50 20.80 2.41
N ALA A 47 -27.52 21.33 3.09
CA ALA A 47 -28.13 20.63 4.23
C ALA A 47 -28.63 19.21 3.90
N GLY A 48 -29.00 18.96 2.61
CA GLY A 48 -29.39 17.63 2.13
C GLY A 48 -28.25 16.65 1.89
N ASP A 49 -27.00 17.13 1.75
CA ASP A 49 -25.82 16.33 1.46
C ASP A 49 -24.89 16.17 2.68
N ALA A 50 -25.30 16.65 3.85
CA ALA A 50 -24.50 16.53 5.07
C ALA A 50 -24.28 15.05 5.44
N PRO A 51 -23.02 14.64 5.73
CA PRO A 51 -22.70 13.28 6.17
C PRO A 51 -23.47 12.90 7.42
N GLU A 52 -23.84 11.62 7.55
CA GLU A 52 -24.52 11.04 8.74
C GLU A 52 -23.64 11.12 9.98
N VAL A 53 -22.33 11.03 9.78
CA VAL A 53 -21.28 11.16 10.79
C VAL A 53 -20.14 12.02 10.25
N THR A 54 -19.41 12.69 11.14
CA THR A 54 -18.23 13.50 10.76
C THR A 54 -16.91 12.78 10.99
N THR A 55 -16.96 11.59 11.60
CA THR A 55 -15.81 10.80 12.05
C THR A 55 -15.63 9.56 11.19
N ALA A 56 -14.37 9.19 10.93
CA ALA A 56 -13.97 7.88 10.42
C ALA A 56 -12.52 7.59 10.83
N LYS A 57 -12.19 6.33 11.06
CA LYS A 57 -10.82 5.86 11.32
C LYS A 57 -10.31 5.07 10.14
N LEU A 58 -9.30 5.60 9.44
CA LEU A 58 -8.71 5.00 8.26
C LEU A 58 -7.26 4.59 8.54
N GLY A 59 -6.95 3.30 8.35
CA GLY A 59 -5.61 2.76 8.52
C GLY A 59 -4.73 2.98 7.29
N PHE A 60 -3.40 3.11 7.50
CA PHE A 60 -2.42 3.08 6.41
C PHE A 60 -1.11 2.44 6.86
N ILE A 61 -0.35 1.92 5.91
CA ILE A 61 1.06 1.51 6.10
C ILE A 61 1.96 2.54 5.41
N PRO A 62 3.16 2.86 5.98
CA PRO A 62 4.09 3.81 5.38
C PRO A 62 4.62 3.33 4.01
N LEU A 63 3.84 3.59 2.98
CA LEU A 63 4.10 3.29 1.57
C LEU A 63 3.62 4.48 0.74
N THR A 64 4.34 4.86 -0.30
CA THR A 64 4.05 6.04 -1.13
C THR A 64 2.63 6.01 -1.70
N ASP A 65 2.09 4.80 -1.93
CA ASP A 65 0.73 4.60 -2.43
C ASP A 65 -0.38 4.95 -1.40
N SER A 66 -0.04 5.21 -0.14
CA SER A 66 -0.97 5.77 0.86
C SER A 66 -1.07 7.30 0.82
N ALA A 67 -0.26 7.97 0.00
CA ALA A 67 -0.22 9.43 -0.08
C ALA A 67 -1.59 10.10 -0.24
N PRO A 68 -2.54 9.61 -1.05
CA PRO A 68 -3.85 10.26 -1.19
C PRO A 68 -4.62 10.40 0.12
N LEU A 69 -4.55 9.43 1.04
CA LEU A 69 -5.20 9.53 2.35
C LEU A 69 -4.54 10.59 3.23
N ILE A 70 -3.20 10.63 3.23
CA ILE A 70 -2.42 11.59 4.00
C ILE A 70 -2.64 13.01 3.46
N ILE A 71 -2.58 13.19 2.15
CA ILE A 71 -2.81 14.49 1.49
C ILE A 71 -4.23 14.97 1.73
N ALA A 72 -5.25 14.08 1.65
CA ALA A 72 -6.63 14.45 1.97
C ALA A 72 -6.76 14.99 3.40
N LYS A 73 -6.02 14.41 4.36
CA LYS A 73 -5.97 14.90 5.76
C LYS A 73 -5.24 16.23 5.87
N GLU A 74 -4.00 16.30 5.37
CA GLU A 74 -3.12 17.48 5.53
C GLU A 74 -3.63 18.72 4.77
N LYS A 75 -4.33 18.52 3.66
CA LYS A 75 -4.97 19.59 2.88
C LYS A 75 -6.39 19.93 3.35
N GLY A 76 -6.89 19.29 4.40
CA GLY A 76 -8.23 19.52 4.92
C GLY A 76 -9.36 19.08 3.99
N LEU A 77 -9.10 18.18 3.01
CA LEU A 77 -10.11 17.79 2.02
C LEU A 77 -11.25 17.00 2.65
N PHE A 78 -10.98 16.19 3.67
CA PHE A 78 -12.06 15.53 4.42
C PHE A 78 -13.01 16.55 5.05
N ALA A 79 -12.49 17.57 5.73
CA ALA A 79 -13.29 18.64 6.33
C ALA A 79 -14.04 19.47 5.27
N LYS A 80 -13.44 19.71 4.11
CA LYS A 80 -14.06 20.37 2.95
C LYS A 80 -15.38 19.71 2.55
N TYR A 81 -15.45 18.37 2.65
CA TYR A 81 -16.65 17.60 2.33
C TYR A 81 -17.49 17.21 3.55
N GLY A 82 -17.27 17.85 4.70
CA GLY A 82 -18.06 17.65 5.92
C GLY A 82 -17.55 16.59 6.88
N MET A 83 -16.52 15.84 6.52
CA MET A 83 -15.88 14.83 7.39
C MET A 83 -14.78 15.50 8.23
N LYS A 84 -15.16 16.17 9.33
CA LYS A 84 -14.25 17.02 10.11
C LYS A 84 -13.22 16.24 10.92
N ASP A 85 -13.59 15.05 11.40
CA ASP A 85 -12.85 14.30 12.42
C ASP A 85 -12.35 12.95 11.88
N VAL A 86 -11.86 12.92 10.62
CA VAL A 86 -11.22 11.73 10.05
C VAL A 86 -9.83 11.56 10.65
N GLU A 87 -9.58 10.39 11.24
CA GLU A 87 -8.27 9.98 11.72
C GLU A 87 -7.57 9.10 10.69
N ILE A 88 -6.30 9.41 10.39
CA ILE A 88 -5.44 8.56 9.53
C ILE A 88 -4.41 7.89 10.43
N LEU A 89 -4.54 6.57 10.63
CA LEU A 89 -3.87 5.81 11.67
C LEU A 89 -2.80 4.88 11.08
N LYS A 90 -1.53 5.13 11.43
CA LYS A 90 -0.41 4.28 11.00
C LYS A 90 -0.57 2.87 11.54
N GLN A 91 -0.48 1.89 10.65
CA GLN A 91 -0.51 0.47 10.96
C GLN A 91 0.91 -0.12 10.83
N THR A 92 1.26 -1.08 11.67
CA THR A 92 2.60 -1.66 11.72
C THR A 92 2.82 -2.78 10.71
N SER A 93 1.75 -3.44 10.27
CA SER A 93 1.78 -4.53 9.30
C SER A 93 0.40 -4.81 8.70
N TRP A 94 0.36 -5.56 7.60
CA TRP A 94 -0.91 -5.97 6.98
C TRP A 94 -1.77 -6.87 7.87
N PRO A 95 -1.20 -7.85 8.63
CA PRO A 95 -2.00 -8.58 9.63
C PRO A 95 -2.65 -7.66 10.66
N VAL A 96 -1.93 -6.66 11.18
CA VAL A 96 -2.48 -5.68 12.12
C VAL A 96 -3.59 -4.84 11.48
N THR A 97 -3.42 -4.41 10.24
CA THR A 97 -4.47 -3.69 9.49
C THR A 97 -5.74 -4.54 9.37
N ARG A 98 -5.59 -5.82 8.97
CA ARG A 98 -6.70 -6.78 8.90
C ARG A 98 -7.41 -6.93 10.24
N ASP A 99 -6.65 -7.15 11.30
CA ASP A 99 -7.19 -7.40 12.64
C ASP A 99 -7.91 -6.16 13.20
N ASN A 100 -7.41 -4.96 12.92
CA ASN A 100 -8.06 -3.70 13.29
C ASN A 100 -9.33 -3.43 12.46
N LEU A 101 -9.37 -3.83 11.18
CA LEU A 101 -10.59 -3.81 10.37
C LEU A 101 -11.62 -4.84 10.87
N GLU A 102 -11.17 -6.02 11.28
CA GLU A 102 -12.04 -7.03 11.89
C GLU A 102 -12.68 -6.52 13.18
N THR A 103 -11.91 -5.82 14.02
CA THR A 103 -12.38 -5.20 15.26
C THR A 103 -13.36 -4.05 14.99
N GLY A 104 -13.13 -3.24 13.97
CA GLY A 104 -13.91 -2.04 13.65
C GLY A 104 -13.69 -0.90 14.65
N SER A 105 -14.04 0.34 14.28
CA SER A 105 -13.81 1.52 15.13
C SER A 105 -14.59 1.48 16.43
N ALA A 106 -15.77 0.89 16.44
CA ALA A 106 -16.58 0.71 17.65
C ALA A 106 -15.89 -0.20 18.69
N GLY A 107 -15.07 -1.15 18.27
CA GLY A 107 -14.26 -2.01 19.12
C GLY A 107 -12.84 -1.49 19.40
N GLY A 108 -12.53 -0.27 18.95
CA GLY A 108 -11.18 0.32 19.08
C GLY A 108 -10.28 0.08 17.87
N GLY A 109 -10.79 -0.53 16.79
CA GLY A 109 -10.10 -0.72 15.52
C GLY A 109 -10.35 0.42 14.53
N ILE A 110 -10.50 0.09 13.23
CA ILE A 110 -10.64 1.04 12.12
C ILE A 110 -11.85 0.71 11.24
N ASP A 111 -12.39 1.71 10.53
CA ASP A 111 -13.54 1.59 9.63
C ASP A 111 -13.14 1.23 8.20
N GLY A 112 -11.96 1.66 7.80
CA GLY A 112 -11.41 1.44 6.47
C GLY A 112 -9.90 1.58 6.45
N ALA A 113 -9.28 1.33 5.30
CA ALA A 113 -7.84 1.43 5.16
C ALA A 113 -7.39 1.59 3.70
N HIS A 114 -6.20 2.18 3.54
CA HIS A 114 -5.29 1.86 2.46
C HIS A 114 -4.87 0.39 2.64
N ILE A 115 -5.18 -0.47 1.67
CA ILE A 115 -5.05 -1.92 1.84
C ILE A 115 -4.62 -2.63 0.54
N LEU A 116 -3.98 -3.78 0.69
CA LEU A 116 -3.70 -4.69 -0.43
C LEU A 116 -5.00 -5.12 -1.11
N SER A 117 -5.11 -4.95 -2.42
CA SER A 117 -6.36 -5.21 -3.16
C SER A 117 -7.00 -6.58 -2.95
N PRO A 118 -6.27 -7.70 -2.78
CA PRO A 118 -6.89 -9.00 -2.47
C PRO A 118 -7.47 -9.12 -1.06
N MET A 119 -6.98 -8.33 -0.09
CA MET A 119 -7.34 -8.51 1.33
C MET A 119 -8.84 -8.29 1.64
N PRO A 120 -9.56 -7.31 1.06
CA PRO A 120 -10.99 -7.16 1.27
C PRO A 120 -11.79 -8.42 0.88
N TYR A 121 -11.36 -9.13 -0.17
CA TYR A 121 -11.94 -10.40 -0.58
C TYR A 121 -11.70 -11.49 0.47
N PHE A 122 -10.45 -11.61 0.94
CA PHE A 122 -10.09 -12.56 1.99
C PHE A 122 -10.91 -12.34 3.26
N MET A 123 -11.05 -11.09 3.69
CA MET A 123 -11.86 -10.75 4.88
C MET A 123 -13.33 -11.09 4.67
N THR A 124 -13.88 -10.78 3.49
CA THR A 124 -15.28 -11.11 3.15
C THR A 124 -15.52 -12.62 3.10
N MET A 125 -14.51 -13.42 2.74
CA MET A 125 -14.55 -14.89 2.78
C MET A 125 -14.30 -15.50 4.17
N GLY A 126 -14.03 -14.68 5.20
CA GLY A 126 -13.73 -15.18 6.54
C GLY A 126 -12.26 -15.58 6.77
N MET A 127 -11.34 -15.18 5.90
CA MET A 127 -9.90 -15.36 6.12
C MET A 127 -9.36 -14.28 7.06
N THR A 128 -9.97 -14.16 8.22
CA THR A 128 -9.70 -13.21 9.30
C THR A 128 -9.01 -13.91 10.46
N LYS A 129 -8.67 -13.18 11.51
CA LYS A 129 -8.05 -13.75 12.72
C LYS A 129 -9.02 -14.70 13.43
N THR A 130 -10.29 -14.31 13.54
CA THR A 130 -11.35 -15.12 14.18
C THR A 130 -11.97 -16.15 13.24
N LYS A 131 -11.57 -16.19 11.95
CA LYS A 131 -12.16 -17.01 10.90
C LYS A 131 -13.65 -16.71 10.64
N GLN A 132 -14.09 -15.51 11.00
CA GLN A 132 -15.44 -15.03 10.72
C GLN A 132 -15.43 -14.06 9.55
N PRO A 133 -16.42 -14.11 8.65
CA PRO A 133 -16.53 -13.15 7.57
C PRO A 133 -16.67 -11.71 8.10
N VAL A 134 -15.87 -10.83 7.52
CA VAL A 134 -16.01 -9.37 7.69
C VAL A 134 -16.27 -8.80 6.30
N PRO A 135 -17.53 -8.53 5.94
CA PRO A 135 -17.87 -7.95 4.65
C PRO A 135 -17.14 -6.60 4.44
N MET A 136 -16.48 -6.47 3.31
CA MET A 136 -15.71 -5.29 2.92
C MET A 136 -16.19 -4.76 1.59
N TYR A 137 -16.05 -3.45 1.37
CA TYR A 137 -16.22 -2.81 0.07
C TYR A 137 -14.90 -2.17 -0.39
N ILE A 138 -14.53 -2.40 -1.64
CA ILE A 138 -13.49 -1.64 -2.35
C ILE A 138 -14.18 -0.43 -2.98
N LEU A 139 -13.77 0.76 -2.54
CA LEU A 139 -14.39 2.02 -2.94
C LEU A 139 -13.60 2.73 -4.05
N ALA A 140 -12.27 2.55 -4.07
CA ALA A 140 -11.37 3.12 -5.08
C ALA A 140 -10.08 2.31 -5.16
N ARG A 141 -9.37 2.38 -6.29
CA ARG A 141 -7.93 2.13 -6.29
C ARG A 141 -7.24 3.38 -5.75
N LEU A 142 -6.18 3.20 -5.00
CA LEU A 142 -5.37 4.33 -4.55
C LEU A 142 -4.28 4.66 -5.55
N ASN A 143 -3.80 3.64 -6.28
CA ASN A 143 -2.75 3.82 -7.30
C ASN A 143 -2.70 2.68 -8.30
N THR A 144 -2.00 2.94 -9.40
CA THR A 144 -1.41 1.93 -10.29
C THR A 144 0.11 2.01 -10.21
N ASN A 145 0.81 0.91 -10.53
CA ASN A 145 2.28 0.80 -10.49
C ASN A 145 2.90 1.12 -9.10
N GLY A 146 4.17 1.50 -9.07
CA GLY A 146 4.85 2.06 -7.88
C GLY A 146 5.36 1.04 -6.87
N GLN A 147 5.48 -0.22 -7.28
CA GLN A 147 6.15 -1.27 -6.52
C GLN A 147 7.42 -1.67 -7.25
N ALA A 148 8.31 -2.42 -6.57
CA ALA A 148 9.48 -2.98 -7.22
C ALA A 148 9.90 -4.31 -6.58
N ILE A 149 10.70 -5.07 -7.33
CA ILE A 149 11.43 -6.22 -6.82
C ILE A 149 12.90 -5.82 -6.72
N SER A 150 13.44 -5.89 -5.52
CA SER A 150 14.83 -5.58 -5.22
C SER A 150 15.58 -6.82 -4.74
N VAL A 151 16.86 -6.89 -5.09
CA VAL A 151 17.74 -8.05 -4.87
C VAL A 151 18.99 -7.61 -4.11
N ALA A 152 19.52 -8.50 -3.28
CA ALA A 152 20.73 -8.24 -2.50
C ALA A 152 21.97 -8.02 -3.40
N ASN A 153 22.92 -7.17 -2.95
CA ASN A 153 24.15 -6.89 -3.68
C ASN A 153 25.03 -8.12 -3.95
N THR A 154 24.86 -9.18 -3.15
CA THR A 154 25.53 -10.48 -3.40
C THR A 154 25.21 -11.10 -4.75
N TYR A 155 24.14 -10.65 -5.38
CA TYR A 155 23.70 -11.09 -6.72
C TYR A 155 23.97 -10.06 -7.82
N LYS A 156 24.74 -9.00 -7.54
CA LYS A 156 24.96 -7.89 -8.51
C LYS A 156 25.61 -8.38 -9.81
N ASP A 157 26.57 -9.29 -9.72
CA ASP A 157 27.26 -9.85 -10.90
C ASP A 157 26.35 -10.72 -11.77
N ALA A 158 25.27 -11.24 -11.22
CA ALA A 158 24.28 -12.02 -11.96
C ALA A 158 23.36 -11.14 -12.82
N LYS A 159 23.45 -9.80 -12.68
CA LYS A 159 22.69 -8.80 -13.47
C LYS A 159 21.20 -9.14 -13.59
N ILE A 160 20.58 -9.46 -12.44
CA ILE A 160 19.20 -9.89 -12.38
C ILE A 160 18.29 -8.73 -12.75
N GLN A 161 17.38 -8.97 -13.70
CA GLN A 161 16.46 -7.99 -14.26
C GLN A 161 15.07 -8.63 -14.50
N LEU A 162 14.20 -7.90 -15.20
CA LEU A 162 12.85 -8.34 -15.53
C LEU A 162 12.82 -9.73 -16.19
N LYS A 163 13.68 -9.93 -17.20
CA LYS A 163 13.78 -11.17 -17.98
C LYS A 163 15.14 -11.80 -17.83
N GLY A 164 15.18 -13.13 -17.94
CA GLY A 164 16.43 -13.89 -17.99
C GLY A 164 16.58 -14.90 -16.86
N ALA A 165 17.43 -15.90 -17.08
CA ALA A 165 17.68 -16.97 -16.13
C ALA A 165 18.60 -16.58 -14.96
N GLY A 166 19.14 -15.35 -14.94
CA GLY A 166 20.17 -14.93 -14.01
C GLY A 166 19.83 -15.16 -12.53
N PHE A 167 18.58 -14.95 -12.13
CA PHE A 167 18.18 -15.24 -10.75
C PHE A 167 18.11 -16.73 -10.46
N LYS A 168 17.56 -17.53 -11.39
CA LYS A 168 17.51 -19.00 -11.25
C LYS A 168 18.92 -19.60 -11.14
N GLU A 169 19.83 -19.16 -11.99
CA GLU A 169 21.23 -19.61 -11.99
C GLU A 169 21.95 -19.17 -10.71
N ALA A 170 21.75 -17.94 -10.27
CA ALA A 170 22.34 -17.42 -9.04
C ALA A 170 21.82 -18.15 -7.80
N LEU A 171 20.51 -18.47 -7.73
CA LEU A 171 19.95 -19.31 -6.66
C LEU A 171 20.54 -20.73 -6.69
N ALA A 172 20.65 -21.34 -7.86
CA ALA A 172 21.26 -22.68 -8.01
C ALA A 172 22.73 -22.68 -7.54
N LYS A 173 23.50 -21.66 -7.90
CA LYS A 173 24.88 -21.47 -7.41
C LYS A 173 24.95 -21.30 -5.90
N SER A 174 24.03 -20.55 -5.31
CA SER A 174 23.95 -20.37 -3.85
C SER A 174 23.63 -21.70 -3.13
N LYS A 175 22.72 -22.50 -3.69
CA LYS A 175 22.40 -23.85 -3.18
C LYS A 175 23.60 -24.78 -3.24
N SER A 176 24.33 -24.81 -4.38
CA SER A 176 25.54 -25.62 -4.51
C SER A 176 26.68 -25.16 -3.59
N GLY A 177 26.70 -23.87 -3.23
CA GLY A 177 27.58 -23.29 -2.22
C GLY A 177 27.19 -23.57 -0.77
N GLY A 178 26.18 -24.41 -0.52
CA GLY A 178 25.75 -24.84 0.82
C GLY A 178 24.63 -24.00 1.45
N LYS A 179 24.08 -23.02 0.76
CA LYS A 179 22.94 -22.23 1.26
C LYS A 179 21.62 -22.96 0.97
N SER A 180 21.04 -23.62 1.96
CA SER A 180 19.84 -24.45 1.80
C SER A 180 18.52 -23.66 1.83
N ASP A 181 18.47 -22.53 2.55
CA ASP A 181 17.25 -21.73 2.75
C ASP A 181 17.39 -20.35 2.05
N LEU A 182 16.90 -20.29 0.80
CA LEU A 182 16.89 -19.07 0.00
C LEU A 182 15.57 -18.35 0.18
N LYS A 183 15.59 -17.23 0.90
CA LYS A 183 14.39 -16.49 1.27
C LYS A 183 14.14 -15.32 0.33
N VAL A 184 12.91 -15.19 -0.13
CA VAL A 184 12.42 -13.97 -0.77
C VAL A 184 11.27 -13.40 0.04
N ALA A 185 11.30 -12.10 0.31
CA ALA A 185 10.31 -11.49 1.18
C ALA A 185 9.18 -10.83 0.39
N VAL A 186 7.98 -10.96 0.95
CA VAL A 186 6.77 -10.26 0.51
C VAL A 186 6.07 -9.67 1.73
N THR A 187 5.05 -8.87 1.54
CA THR A 187 4.46 -8.16 2.68
C THR A 187 3.30 -8.90 3.33
N PHE A 188 2.62 -9.76 2.57
CA PHE A 188 1.47 -10.55 3.03
C PHE A 188 1.18 -11.68 2.05
N PRO A 189 0.96 -12.93 2.52
CA PRO A 189 0.63 -14.06 1.65
C PRO A 189 -0.66 -13.82 0.85
N GLY A 190 -0.62 -14.04 -0.47
CA GLY A 190 -1.74 -13.79 -1.38
C GLY A 190 -2.03 -12.30 -1.64
N GLY A 191 -1.29 -11.39 -1.02
CA GLY A 191 -1.37 -9.94 -1.31
C GLY A 191 -0.65 -9.58 -2.61
N THR A 192 -0.78 -8.32 -3.04
CA THR A 192 -0.24 -7.86 -4.35
C THR A 192 1.26 -8.14 -4.50
N HIS A 193 2.08 -7.83 -3.49
CA HIS A 193 3.53 -8.05 -3.55
C HIS A 193 3.91 -9.56 -3.63
N ASP A 194 3.12 -10.44 -2.99
CA ASP A 194 3.31 -11.89 -3.11
C ASP A 194 3.00 -12.36 -4.54
N LEU A 195 1.92 -11.84 -5.13
CA LEU A 195 1.54 -12.19 -6.49
C LEU A 195 2.54 -11.67 -7.51
N TRP A 196 3.07 -10.44 -7.37
CA TRP A 196 4.12 -9.92 -8.25
C TRP A 196 5.42 -10.72 -8.15
N MET A 197 5.86 -11.05 -6.94
CA MET A 197 7.05 -11.87 -6.72
C MET A 197 6.89 -13.26 -7.34
N ARG A 198 5.77 -13.94 -7.07
CA ARG A 198 5.49 -15.28 -7.61
C ARG A 198 5.37 -15.28 -9.12
N TYR A 199 4.72 -14.25 -9.69
CA TYR A 199 4.59 -14.12 -11.14
C TYR A 199 5.96 -13.98 -11.80
N TRP A 200 6.79 -13.06 -11.32
CA TRP A 200 8.13 -12.83 -11.85
C TRP A 200 9.02 -14.06 -11.72
N LEU A 201 9.05 -14.72 -10.57
CA LEU A 201 9.81 -15.95 -10.35
C LEU A 201 9.39 -17.03 -11.34
N ALA A 202 8.10 -17.31 -11.43
CA ALA A 202 7.55 -18.37 -12.29
C ALA A 202 7.80 -18.09 -13.77
N ALA A 203 7.63 -16.85 -14.23
CA ALA A 203 7.90 -16.46 -15.61
C ALA A 203 9.40 -16.61 -16.00
N ASN A 204 10.31 -16.51 -15.03
CA ASN A 204 11.74 -16.74 -15.21
C ASN A 204 12.19 -18.17 -14.83
N GLY A 205 11.24 -19.11 -14.70
CA GLY A 205 11.52 -20.53 -14.48
C GLY A 205 11.98 -20.90 -13.08
N VAL A 206 11.72 -20.05 -12.07
CA VAL A 206 11.90 -20.34 -10.64
C VAL A 206 10.54 -20.74 -10.07
N ASP A 207 10.43 -21.96 -9.51
CA ASP A 207 9.20 -22.40 -8.84
C ASP A 207 9.13 -21.77 -7.42
N PRO A 208 8.21 -20.82 -7.18
CA PRO A 208 8.15 -20.12 -5.90
C PRO A 208 7.70 -21.01 -4.73
N ALA A 209 7.24 -22.23 -5.01
CA ALA A 209 6.85 -23.19 -3.99
C ALA A 209 7.97 -24.21 -3.64
N LYS A 210 9.01 -24.33 -4.53
CA LYS A 210 10.04 -25.34 -4.39
C LYS A 210 11.45 -24.76 -4.30
N ASP A 211 11.70 -23.68 -5.05
CA ASP A 211 13.07 -23.16 -5.21
C ASP A 211 13.47 -22.13 -4.16
N VAL A 212 12.49 -21.47 -3.54
CA VAL A 212 12.69 -20.44 -2.52
C VAL A 212 11.67 -20.55 -1.39
N SER A 213 12.00 -19.97 -0.25
CA SER A 213 11.07 -19.77 0.86
C SER A 213 10.50 -18.35 0.79
N ILE A 214 9.20 -18.22 0.52
CA ILE A 214 8.55 -16.91 0.55
C ILE A 214 8.17 -16.57 2.00
N VAL A 215 8.69 -15.46 2.50
CA VAL A 215 8.49 -15.04 3.90
C VAL A 215 7.78 -13.69 3.99
N PRO A 216 6.79 -13.53 4.88
CA PRO A 216 6.16 -12.23 5.10
C PRO A 216 7.04 -11.33 5.97
N VAL A 217 7.31 -10.10 5.48
CA VAL A 217 8.06 -9.08 6.21
C VAL A 217 7.30 -7.74 6.11
N PRO A 218 7.07 -7.02 7.23
CA PRO A 218 6.46 -5.69 7.18
C PRO A 218 7.29 -4.72 6.35
N PRO A 219 6.67 -3.82 5.55
CA PRO A 219 7.37 -2.90 4.67
C PRO A 219 8.51 -2.11 5.34
N PRO A 220 8.35 -1.49 6.53
CA PRO A 220 9.43 -0.75 7.17
C PRO A 220 10.64 -1.61 7.60
N GLN A 221 10.48 -2.93 7.63
CA GLN A 221 11.54 -3.87 8.04
C GLN A 221 12.32 -4.46 6.84
N MET A 222 11.89 -4.22 5.61
CA MET A 222 12.52 -4.83 4.41
C MET A 222 14.01 -4.47 4.31
N VAL A 223 14.35 -3.19 4.45
CA VAL A 223 15.73 -2.72 4.31
C VAL A 223 16.64 -3.26 5.43
N SER A 224 16.15 -3.30 6.67
CA SER A 224 16.92 -3.84 7.81
C SER A 224 17.17 -5.35 7.69
N ASN A 225 16.19 -6.10 7.21
CA ASN A 225 16.35 -7.53 6.93
C ASN A 225 17.33 -7.78 5.77
N MET A 226 17.31 -6.95 4.72
CA MET A 226 18.30 -7.05 3.65
C MET A 226 19.72 -6.75 4.16
N LYS A 227 19.88 -5.75 5.04
CA LYS A 227 21.15 -5.39 5.66
C LYS A 227 21.77 -6.55 6.47
N THR A 228 20.94 -7.37 7.12
CA THR A 228 21.39 -8.55 7.88
C THR A 228 21.55 -9.81 7.03
N ALA A 229 21.42 -9.69 5.69
CA ALA A 229 21.49 -10.81 4.75
C ALA A 229 20.54 -11.97 5.08
N SER A 230 19.36 -11.65 5.67
CA SER A 230 18.34 -12.64 6.05
C SER A 230 17.43 -13.04 4.89
N MET A 231 17.60 -12.43 3.71
CA MET A 231 16.83 -12.71 2.49
C MET A 231 17.62 -12.32 1.23
N GLU A 232 17.27 -12.94 0.10
CA GLU A 232 17.91 -12.75 -1.20
C GLU A 232 17.29 -11.59 -1.99
N ALA A 233 15.97 -11.46 -1.90
CA ALA A 233 15.18 -10.47 -2.61
C ALA A 233 13.92 -10.12 -1.83
N PHE A 234 13.27 -9.01 -2.21
CA PHE A 234 11.94 -8.68 -1.72
C PHE A 234 11.10 -7.96 -2.78
N CYS A 235 9.78 -8.08 -2.65
CA CYS A 235 8.81 -7.24 -3.36
C CYS A 235 8.05 -6.37 -2.35
N VAL A 236 8.07 -5.06 -2.56
CA VAL A 236 7.41 -4.08 -1.69
C VAL A 236 7.11 -2.79 -2.44
N GLY A 237 6.18 -1.98 -1.91
CA GLY A 237 5.94 -0.62 -2.39
C GLY A 237 7.06 0.36 -2.06
N GLU A 238 7.12 1.45 -2.83
CA GLU A 238 8.01 2.56 -2.49
C GLU A 238 7.57 3.21 -1.13
N PRO A 239 8.51 3.75 -0.35
CA PRO A 239 9.87 4.16 -0.72
C PRO A 239 10.96 3.13 -0.40
N TRP A 240 10.63 1.92 -0.02
CA TRP A 240 11.59 0.97 0.57
C TRP A 240 12.61 0.42 -0.44
N ASN A 241 12.25 0.35 -1.73
CA ASN A 241 13.20 -0.02 -2.79
C ASN A 241 14.21 1.11 -3.03
N ALA A 242 13.75 2.35 -3.17
CA ALA A 242 14.63 3.50 -3.28
C ALA A 242 15.57 3.62 -2.07
N ARG A 243 15.05 3.41 -0.85
CA ARG A 243 15.84 3.42 0.38
C ARG A 243 16.92 2.35 0.40
N LEU A 244 16.61 1.15 -0.09
CA LEU A 244 17.61 0.08 -0.24
C LEU A 244 18.75 0.50 -1.15
N VAL A 245 18.43 1.06 -2.31
CA VAL A 245 19.40 1.54 -3.30
C VAL A 245 20.24 2.69 -2.74
N ASN A 246 19.60 3.69 -2.11
CA ASN A 246 20.28 4.84 -1.49
C ASN A 246 21.25 4.41 -0.38
N GLN A 247 20.92 3.35 0.36
CA GLN A 247 21.80 2.76 1.38
C GLN A 247 22.83 1.78 0.82
N LYS A 248 22.85 1.55 -0.51
CA LYS A 248 23.79 0.64 -1.19
C LYS A 248 23.77 -0.80 -0.66
N LEU A 249 22.60 -1.28 -0.21
CA LEU A 249 22.40 -2.62 0.34
C LEU A 249 21.93 -3.65 -0.69
N GLY A 250 21.43 -3.18 -1.83
CA GLY A 250 20.90 -3.99 -2.91
C GLY A 250 20.60 -3.10 -4.12
N TYR A 251 19.97 -3.66 -5.09
CA TYR A 251 19.53 -2.97 -6.30
C TYR A 251 18.12 -3.40 -6.70
N THR A 252 17.43 -2.54 -7.44
CA THR A 252 16.11 -2.84 -8.00
C THR A 252 16.29 -3.67 -9.27
N ALA A 253 15.87 -4.92 -9.25
CA ALA A 253 15.90 -5.77 -10.44
C ALA A 253 14.91 -5.28 -11.49
N LEU A 254 13.72 -4.91 -11.06
CA LEU A 254 12.63 -4.38 -11.89
C LEU A 254 11.68 -3.50 -11.07
N VAL A 255 10.99 -2.58 -11.72
CA VAL A 255 9.79 -1.93 -11.22
C VAL A 255 8.56 -2.66 -11.77
N THR A 256 7.52 -2.80 -10.97
CA THR A 256 6.40 -3.70 -11.33
C THR A 256 5.57 -3.24 -12.53
N GLY A 257 5.62 -1.95 -12.88
CA GLY A 257 5.07 -1.46 -14.14
C GLY A 257 5.72 -2.07 -15.40
N GLU A 258 6.91 -2.72 -15.26
CA GLU A 258 7.52 -3.52 -16.32
C GLU A 258 6.88 -4.92 -16.42
N LEU A 259 6.33 -5.47 -15.32
CA LEU A 259 5.62 -6.75 -15.33
C LEU A 259 4.28 -6.63 -16.05
N TRP A 260 3.54 -5.60 -15.73
CA TRP A 260 2.22 -5.30 -16.27
C TRP A 260 1.99 -3.78 -16.20
N LYS A 261 1.90 -3.16 -17.36
CA LYS A 261 1.71 -1.72 -17.49
C LYS A 261 0.41 -1.27 -16.83
N ASP A 262 0.52 -0.24 -15.98
CA ASP A 262 -0.61 0.35 -15.25
C ASP A 262 -1.41 -0.71 -14.46
N HIS A 263 -0.68 -1.67 -13.86
CA HIS A 263 -1.30 -2.68 -13.01
C HIS A 263 -1.94 -2.04 -11.77
N PRO A 264 -3.10 -2.59 -11.30
CA PRO A 264 -3.72 -2.12 -10.08
C PRO A 264 -2.86 -2.46 -8.85
N GLU A 265 -2.93 -1.61 -7.81
CA GLU A 265 -2.22 -1.86 -6.58
C GLU A 265 -3.12 -1.74 -5.36
N LYS A 266 -2.96 -0.68 -4.54
CA LYS A 266 -3.71 -0.56 -3.29
C LYS A 266 -5.14 -0.09 -3.54
N ALA A 267 -5.99 -0.44 -2.62
CA ALA A 267 -7.36 0.02 -2.58
C ALA A 267 -7.62 0.89 -1.34
N LEU A 268 -8.54 1.84 -1.46
CA LEU A 268 -9.34 2.31 -0.34
C LEU A 268 -10.46 1.30 -0.17
N ALA A 269 -10.42 0.54 0.91
CA ALA A 269 -11.51 -0.36 1.27
C ALA A 269 -12.02 -0.07 2.67
N MET A 270 -13.31 -0.24 2.85
CA MET A 270 -13.99 0.02 4.12
C MET A 270 -14.91 -1.15 4.49
N ARG A 271 -15.22 -1.27 5.76
CA ARG A 271 -16.22 -2.23 6.25
C ARG A 271 -17.57 -1.94 5.61
N ALA A 272 -18.22 -2.97 5.10
CA ALA A 272 -19.51 -2.84 4.42
C ALA A 272 -20.61 -2.29 5.37
N ASP A 273 -20.65 -2.75 6.62
CA ASP A 273 -21.61 -2.29 7.62
C ASP A 273 -21.48 -0.78 7.93
N TRP A 274 -20.24 -0.24 7.92
CA TRP A 274 -20.02 1.20 8.08
C TRP A 274 -20.50 1.99 6.86
N VAL A 275 -20.15 1.52 5.66
CA VAL A 275 -20.54 2.15 4.39
C VAL A 275 -22.05 2.19 4.20
N ASP A 276 -22.73 1.06 4.43
CA ASP A 276 -24.17 0.93 4.27
C ASP A 276 -24.95 1.81 5.28
N LYS A 277 -24.38 1.98 6.47
CA LYS A 277 -24.95 2.86 7.49
C LYS A 277 -24.72 4.35 7.22
N ASN A 278 -23.63 4.69 6.51
CA ASN A 278 -23.16 6.07 6.32
C ASN A 278 -22.90 6.40 4.84
N PRO A 279 -23.91 6.33 3.96
CA PRO A 279 -23.70 6.50 2.51
C PRO A 279 -23.23 7.91 2.10
N LYS A 280 -23.69 8.97 2.78
CA LYS A 280 -23.23 10.34 2.48
C LYS A 280 -21.82 10.58 3.02
N ALA A 281 -21.48 10.07 4.19
CA ALA A 281 -20.13 10.12 4.72
C ALA A 281 -19.16 9.34 3.83
N THR A 282 -19.57 8.19 3.30
CA THR A 282 -18.80 7.41 2.32
C THR A 282 -18.53 8.21 1.05
N LYS A 283 -19.56 8.86 0.50
CA LYS A 283 -19.43 9.75 -0.67
C LYS A 283 -18.46 10.88 -0.38
N ALA A 284 -18.55 11.52 0.78
CA ALA A 284 -17.68 12.61 1.22
C ALA A 284 -16.20 12.16 1.34
N ILE A 285 -15.95 10.98 1.92
CA ILE A 285 -14.61 10.38 2.00
C ILE A 285 -14.07 10.13 0.59
N LEU A 286 -14.87 9.53 -0.29
CA LEU A 286 -14.47 9.26 -1.67
C LEU A 286 -14.14 10.55 -2.43
N MET A 287 -14.95 11.59 -2.30
CA MET A 287 -14.68 12.90 -2.93
C MET A 287 -13.34 13.47 -2.42
N ALA A 288 -13.08 13.42 -1.12
CA ALA A 288 -11.82 13.90 -0.56
C ALA A 288 -10.60 13.13 -1.08
N VAL A 289 -10.71 11.81 -1.18
CA VAL A 289 -9.62 10.95 -1.67
C VAL A 289 -9.41 11.14 -3.17
N GLN A 290 -10.46 11.21 -3.98
CA GLN A 290 -10.36 11.44 -5.42
C GLN A 290 -9.74 12.82 -5.73
N GLU A 291 -10.10 13.87 -5.00
CA GLU A 291 -9.46 15.18 -5.14
C GLU A 291 -7.99 15.13 -4.74
N ALA A 292 -7.65 14.42 -3.65
CA ALA A 292 -6.26 14.21 -3.25
C ALA A 292 -5.46 13.43 -4.31
N GLN A 293 -6.05 12.42 -4.95
CA GLN A 293 -5.42 11.65 -6.02
C GLN A 293 -5.10 12.54 -7.23
N GLN A 294 -6.05 13.38 -7.64
CA GLN A 294 -5.83 14.37 -8.70
C GLN A 294 -4.72 15.35 -8.33
N TRP A 295 -4.68 15.79 -7.08
CA TRP A 295 -3.64 16.69 -6.59
C TRP A 295 -2.27 15.99 -6.57
N CYS A 296 -2.19 14.72 -6.14
CA CYS A 296 -0.95 13.95 -6.07
C CYS A 296 -0.31 13.70 -7.43
N ASP A 297 -1.09 13.62 -8.51
CA ASP A 297 -0.56 13.36 -9.86
C ASP A 297 0.04 14.60 -10.53
N LYS A 298 -0.30 15.80 -10.09
CA LYS A 298 0.24 17.04 -10.66
C LYS A 298 1.74 17.13 -10.41
N ALA A 299 2.50 17.40 -11.47
CA ALA A 299 3.96 17.46 -11.41
C ALA A 299 4.47 18.49 -10.40
N GLU A 300 3.82 19.66 -10.33
CA GLU A 300 4.14 20.75 -9.41
C GLU A 300 3.93 20.39 -7.94
N ASN A 301 3.12 19.39 -7.64
CA ASN A 301 2.81 18.96 -6.27
C ASN A 301 3.70 17.83 -5.76
N LYS A 302 4.49 17.18 -6.62
CA LYS A 302 5.31 16.00 -6.23
C LYS A 302 6.29 16.31 -5.10
N GLU A 303 6.93 17.47 -5.14
CA GLU A 303 7.88 17.85 -4.09
C GLU A 303 7.19 18.13 -2.76
N GLU A 304 6.05 18.84 -2.76
CA GLU A 304 5.26 19.08 -1.56
C GLU A 304 4.70 17.76 -0.99
N MET A 305 4.18 16.87 -1.86
CA MET A 305 3.73 15.55 -1.47
C MET A 305 4.84 14.77 -0.75
N ALA A 306 6.05 14.72 -1.34
CA ALA A 306 7.18 14.03 -0.75
C ALA A 306 7.56 14.62 0.62
N LYS A 307 7.58 15.94 0.77
CA LYS A 307 7.85 16.63 2.06
C LYS A 307 6.79 16.32 3.12
N ILE A 308 5.52 16.24 2.73
CA ILE A 308 4.43 15.93 3.66
C ILE A 308 4.57 14.49 4.16
N ILE A 309 4.63 13.50 3.23
CA ILE A 309 4.61 12.09 3.62
C ILE A 309 5.93 11.62 4.26
N SER A 310 7.05 12.32 4.06
CA SER A 310 8.34 12.00 4.69
C SER A 310 8.39 12.29 6.20
N GLN A 311 7.47 13.11 6.72
CA GLN A 311 7.47 13.53 8.12
C GLN A 311 7.42 12.34 9.11
N PRO A 312 7.98 12.49 10.33
CA PRO A 312 8.01 11.43 11.36
C PRO A 312 6.63 10.86 11.72
N LYS A 313 5.60 11.70 11.72
CA LYS A 313 4.21 11.25 11.98
C LYS A 313 3.69 10.31 10.88
N TRP A 314 4.24 10.40 9.65
CA TRP A 314 3.82 9.59 8.50
C TRP A 314 4.81 8.47 8.23
N PHE A 315 5.83 8.69 7.40
CA PHE A 315 6.73 7.61 6.98
C PHE A 315 8.02 7.53 7.79
N ASP A 316 8.52 8.69 8.26
CA ASP A 316 9.81 8.81 8.94
C ASP A 316 10.98 8.33 8.06
N VAL A 317 11.02 8.83 6.83
CA VAL A 317 12.09 8.56 5.85
C VAL A 317 12.55 9.87 5.19
N PRO A 318 13.80 9.94 4.69
CA PRO A 318 14.27 11.10 3.93
C PRO A 318 13.41 11.35 2.66
N VAL A 319 13.19 12.63 2.32
CA VAL A 319 12.52 13.02 1.07
C VAL A 319 13.20 12.41 -0.16
N THR A 320 14.53 12.26 -0.12
CA THR A 320 15.33 11.64 -1.18
C THR A 320 14.98 10.19 -1.47
N ASP A 321 14.43 9.46 -0.50
CA ASP A 321 13.96 8.07 -0.71
C ASP A 321 12.62 8.03 -1.44
N ILE A 322 11.89 9.17 -1.52
CA ILE A 322 10.54 9.26 -2.10
C ILE A 322 10.56 9.95 -3.47
N LEU A 323 11.18 11.14 -3.52
CA LEU A 323 10.96 12.13 -4.59
C LEU A 323 11.31 11.62 -5.99
N GLY A 324 12.45 10.96 -6.14
CA GLY A 324 12.88 10.43 -7.44
C GLY A 324 11.85 9.50 -8.05
N ARG A 325 11.41 8.49 -7.29
CA ARG A 325 10.45 7.47 -7.77
C ARG A 325 9.10 8.05 -8.18
N ILE A 326 8.56 9.02 -7.44
CA ILE A 326 7.28 9.65 -7.78
C ILE A 326 7.38 10.63 -8.96
N GLN A 327 8.60 11.09 -9.28
CA GLN A 327 8.89 11.89 -10.48
C GLN A 327 9.22 11.04 -11.71
N GLY A 328 9.21 9.72 -11.61
CA GLY A 328 9.61 8.84 -12.70
C GLY A 328 11.12 8.76 -12.92
N LYS A 329 11.91 9.24 -11.95
CA LYS A 329 13.37 9.14 -11.96
C LYS A 329 13.78 7.89 -11.18
N ILE A 330 14.29 6.88 -11.88
CA ILE A 330 14.62 5.60 -11.27
C ILE A 330 16.11 5.37 -11.36
N ASP A 331 16.77 5.32 -10.21
CA ASP A 331 18.08 4.69 -10.07
C ASP A 331 17.85 3.24 -9.63
N TYR A 332 18.28 2.28 -10.44
CA TYR A 332 18.15 0.86 -10.10
C TYR A 332 19.25 0.40 -9.13
N GLY A 333 20.34 1.14 -8.97
CA GLY A 333 21.45 0.79 -8.06
C GLY A 333 22.49 -0.17 -8.68
N ASP A 334 22.30 -0.60 -9.91
CA ASP A 334 23.21 -1.48 -10.66
C ASP A 334 23.89 -0.79 -11.85
N GLY A 335 23.69 0.52 -12.00
CA GLY A 335 24.17 1.36 -13.09
C GLY A 335 23.10 1.71 -14.11
N ARG A 336 21.94 1.06 -14.09
CA ARG A 336 20.79 1.47 -14.90
C ARG A 336 20.11 2.67 -14.27
N THR A 337 19.65 3.60 -15.08
CA THR A 337 18.86 4.77 -14.66
C THR A 337 17.80 5.10 -15.68
N GLU A 338 16.66 5.62 -15.22
CA GLU A 338 15.61 6.17 -16.04
C GLU A 338 15.28 7.58 -15.56
N ALA A 339 15.18 8.54 -16.47
CA ALA A 339 14.90 9.94 -16.15
C ALA A 339 13.41 10.27 -16.19
N ASN A 340 12.66 9.58 -17.04
CA ASN A 340 11.23 9.82 -17.28
C ASN A 340 10.52 8.48 -17.51
N TYR A 341 10.51 7.63 -16.48
CA TYR A 341 9.90 6.31 -16.58
C TYR A 341 8.36 6.42 -16.75
N PRO A 342 7.80 5.96 -17.87
CA PRO A 342 6.40 6.24 -18.22
C PRO A 342 5.39 5.48 -17.36
N ASN A 343 5.79 4.33 -16.80
CA ASN A 343 4.93 3.51 -15.94
C ASN A 343 5.25 3.73 -14.45
N SER A 344 5.56 4.98 -14.07
CA SER A 344 5.67 5.39 -12.67
C SER A 344 4.33 5.29 -11.94
N MET A 345 4.35 5.45 -10.62
CA MET A 345 3.11 5.47 -9.82
C MET A 345 2.18 6.58 -10.28
N LYS A 346 0.92 6.22 -10.53
CA LYS A 346 -0.18 7.13 -10.84
C LYS A 346 -1.26 6.96 -9.79
N PHE A 347 -1.91 8.06 -9.43
CA PHE A 347 -3.00 8.07 -8.46
C PHE A 347 -4.36 8.30 -9.12
N TRP A 348 -4.41 9.07 -10.20
CA TRP A 348 -5.61 9.43 -10.93
C TRP A 348 -5.50 9.23 -12.45
N ALA A 349 -4.39 9.68 -13.05
CA ALA A 349 -4.17 9.60 -14.49
C ALA A 349 -4.35 8.18 -15.02
N ASP A 350 -4.80 8.04 -16.27
CA ASP A 350 -5.07 6.78 -16.94
C ASP A 350 -6.03 5.87 -16.16
N ASN A 351 -7.02 6.47 -15.50
CA ASN A 351 -8.02 5.80 -14.66
C ASN A 351 -7.43 5.02 -13.46
N ALA A 352 -6.27 5.44 -12.95
CA ALA A 352 -5.59 4.74 -11.85
C ALA A 352 -6.44 4.61 -10.58
N SER A 353 -7.36 5.55 -10.35
CA SER A 353 -8.28 5.52 -9.21
C SER A 353 -9.48 4.59 -9.39
N TYR A 354 -9.84 4.27 -10.64
CA TYR A 354 -11.05 3.51 -10.91
C TYR A 354 -10.88 2.02 -10.57
N PRO A 355 -11.79 1.44 -9.77
CA PRO A 355 -11.65 0.04 -9.33
C PRO A 355 -12.24 -0.93 -10.37
N TYR A 356 -11.54 -1.18 -11.49
CA TYR A 356 -11.96 -2.17 -12.47
C TYR A 356 -12.18 -3.54 -11.85
N GLN A 357 -13.35 -4.15 -12.03
CA GLN A 357 -13.67 -5.50 -11.57
C GLN A 357 -12.79 -6.57 -12.24
N SER A 358 -12.39 -6.35 -13.49
CA SER A 358 -11.47 -7.25 -14.20
C SER A 358 -10.11 -7.40 -13.51
N HIS A 359 -9.63 -6.34 -12.85
CA HIS A 359 -8.39 -6.38 -12.07
C HIS A 359 -8.53 -7.25 -10.82
N ASP A 360 -9.67 -7.16 -10.15
CA ASP A 360 -9.95 -7.97 -8.98
C ASP A 360 -10.08 -9.46 -9.33
N LEU A 361 -10.70 -9.73 -10.46
CA LEU A 361 -10.79 -11.11 -10.96
C LEU A 361 -9.40 -11.69 -11.24
N TRP A 362 -8.46 -10.91 -11.77
CA TRP A 362 -7.08 -11.36 -11.93
C TRP A 362 -6.41 -11.69 -10.59
N PHE A 363 -6.58 -10.84 -9.58
CA PHE A 363 -6.04 -11.11 -8.24
C PHE A 363 -6.60 -12.40 -7.63
N LEU A 364 -7.90 -12.64 -7.77
CA LEU A 364 -8.50 -13.88 -7.31
C LEU A 364 -8.00 -15.08 -8.13
N THR A 365 -7.85 -14.94 -9.45
CA THR A 365 -7.32 -15.98 -10.34
C THR A 365 -5.88 -16.35 -9.97
N GLU A 366 -5.00 -15.38 -9.71
CA GLU A 366 -3.64 -15.67 -9.22
C GLU A 366 -3.65 -16.31 -7.82
N ASN A 367 -4.56 -15.92 -6.95
CA ASN A 367 -4.71 -16.59 -5.66
C ASN A 367 -5.21 -18.06 -5.79
N MET A 368 -6.04 -18.35 -6.79
CA MET A 368 -6.38 -19.74 -7.17
C MET A 368 -5.15 -20.48 -7.70
N ARG A 369 -4.36 -19.84 -8.58
CA ARG A 369 -3.11 -20.42 -9.12
C ARG A 369 -2.18 -20.94 -8.04
N TRP A 370 -2.07 -20.21 -6.94
CA TRP A 370 -1.16 -20.54 -5.84
C TRP A 370 -1.84 -21.31 -4.70
N GLY A 371 -3.12 -21.66 -4.86
CA GLY A 371 -3.87 -22.44 -3.87
C GLY A 371 -4.15 -21.68 -2.57
N ASN A 372 -4.14 -20.34 -2.60
CA ASN A 372 -4.52 -19.50 -1.46
C ASN A 372 -6.03 -19.49 -1.24
N ILE A 373 -6.81 -19.66 -2.31
CA ILE A 373 -8.27 -19.82 -2.31
C ILE A 373 -8.67 -20.98 -3.22
N PRO A 374 -9.86 -21.58 -3.03
CA PRO A 374 -10.40 -22.61 -3.92
C PRO A 374 -10.58 -22.09 -5.36
N THR A 375 -10.37 -22.96 -6.35
CA THR A 375 -10.61 -22.65 -7.76
C THR A 375 -12.10 -22.71 -8.06
N ASP A 376 -12.76 -21.55 -8.05
CA ASP A 376 -14.19 -21.41 -8.35
C ASP A 376 -14.44 -20.05 -8.99
N PHE A 377 -14.45 -20.00 -10.31
CA PHE A 377 -14.61 -18.76 -11.06
C PHE A 377 -16.01 -18.14 -10.96
N VAL A 378 -17.04 -18.97 -10.74
CA VAL A 378 -18.41 -18.47 -10.55
C VAL A 378 -18.50 -17.69 -9.26
N LYS A 379 -18.07 -18.29 -8.15
CA LYS A 379 -18.01 -17.60 -6.85
C LYS A 379 -17.08 -16.41 -6.85
N ALA A 380 -15.95 -16.47 -7.57
CA ALA A 380 -15.04 -15.32 -7.69
C ALA A 380 -15.73 -14.14 -8.37
N ASN A 381 -16.45 -14.35 -9.46
CA ASN A 381 -17.20 -13.28 -10.15
C ASN A 381 -18.32 -12.70 -9.27
N GLU A 382 -19.06 -13.53 -8.55
CA GLU A 382 -20.07 -13.08 -7.60
C GLU A 382 -19.45 -12.26 -6.46
N LEU A 383 -18.33 -12.72 -5.94
CA LEU A 383 -17.60 -12.04 -4.87
C LEU A 383 -17.05 -10.68 -5.34
N VAL A 384 -16.51 -10.62 -6.56
CA VAL A 384 -16.04 -9.35 -7.16
C VAL A 384 -17.19 -8.35 -7.24
N LYS A 385 -18.34 -8.73 -7.77
CA LYS A 385 -19.52 -7.87 -7.86
C LYS A 385 -20.02 -7.40 -6.50
N LYS A 386 -19.90 -8.23 -5.47
CA LYS A 386 -20.34 -7.91 -4.11
C LYS A 386 -19.40 -6.93 -3.40
N VAL A 387 -18.08 -7.09 -3.59
CA VAL A 387 -17.06 -6.34 -2.83
C VAL A 387 -16.64 -5.05 -3.55
N ASN A 388 -16.56 -5.08 -4.88
CA ASN A 388 -16.15 -3.91 -5.66
C ASN A 388 -17.33 -2.97 -5.87
N ARG A 389 -17.20 -1.72 -5.41
CA ARG A 389 -18.25 -0.70 -5.43
C ARG A 389 -17.87 0.45 -6.36
N GLU A 390 -17.61 0.14 -7.63
CA GLU A 390 -17.38 1.14 -8.68
C GLU A 390 -18.54 2.12 -8.84
N ASP A 391 -19.76 1.70 -8.48
CA ASP A 391 -20.95 2.54 -8.44
C ASP A 391 -20.79 3.73 -7.50
N LEU A 392 -20.24 3.50 -6.29
CA LEU A 392 -19.96 4.55 -5.30
C LEU A 392 -18.83 5.46 -5.78
N TRP A 393 -17.79 4.89 -6.43
CA TRP A 393 -16.72 5.67 -7.04
C TRP A 393 -17.26 6.64 -8.09
N LYS A 394 -18.12 6.15 -9.02
CA LYS A 394 -18.76 6.94 -10.06
C LYS A 394 -19.61 8.06 -9.47
N ALA A 395 -20.42 7.76 -8.45
CA ALA A 395 -21.26 8.75 -7.78
C ALA A 395 -20.43 9.90 -7.15
N ALA A 396 -19.27 9.59 -6.56
CA ALA A 396 -18.38 10.59 -6.01
C ALA A 396 -17.70 11.42 -7.11
N ALA A 397 -17.23 10.78 -8.19
CA ALA A 397 -16.60 11.46 -9.33
C ALA A 397 -17.56 12.46 -10.02
N LEU A 398 -18.82 12.05 -10.21
CA LEU A 398 -19.87 12.95 -10.74
C LEU A 398 -20.13 14.14 -9.80
N ALA A 399 -20.14 13.92 -8.48
CA ALA A 399 -20.31 15.00 -7.52
C ALA A 399 -19.12 15.97 -7.49
N LEU A 400 -17.91 15.49 -7.78
CA LEU A 400 -16.71 16.31 -8.02
C LEU A 400 -16.70 17.01 -9.37
N LYS A 401 -17.69 16.78 -10.20
CA LYS A 401 -17.78 17.31 -11.58
C LYS A 401 -16.60 16.86 -12.46
N VAL A 402 -16.13 15.63 -12.23
CA VAL A 402 -15.18 14.98 -13.14
C VAL A 402 -15.84 14.87 -14.50
N ASP A 403 -15.10 15.20 -15.57
CA ASP A 403 -15.60 15.08 -16.94
C ASP A 403 -16.09 13.64 -17.19
N ALA A 404 -17.30 13.53 -17.74
CA ALA A 404 -17.92 12.23 -18.05
C ALA A 404 -17.05 11.37 -18.97
N ALA A 405 -16.25 11.97 -19.84
CA ALA A 405 -15.29 11.28 -20.70
C ALA A 405 -14.13 10.62 -19.92
N GLN A 406 -13.85 11.08 -18.70
CA GLN A 406 -12.84 10.51 -17.80
C GLN A 406 -13.42 9.45 -16.85
N ILE A 407 -14.74 9.21 -16.88
CA ILE A 407 -15.39 8.20 -16.06
C ILE A 407 -15.54 6.92 -16.88
N PRO A 408 -14.84 5.81 -16.53
CA PRO A 408 -14.97 4.57 -17.28
C PRO A 408 -16.40 4.06 -17.35
N SER A 409 -16.84 3.70 -18.54
CA SER A 409 -18.18 3.14 -18.77
C SER A 409 -18.24 1.62 -18.52
N SER A 410 -17.07 0.94 -18.56
CA SER A 410 -16.95 -0.51 -18.40
C SER A 410 -16.41 -0.88 -17.03
N THR A 411 -16.84 -2.03 -16.50
CA THR A 411 -16.29 -2.68 -15.30
C THR A 411 -14.98 -3.40 -15.59
N SER A 412 -14.63 -3.55 -16.88
CA SER A 412 -13.42 -4.24 -17.36
C SER A 412 -12.56 -3.28 -18.18
N ARG A 413 -11.24 -3.36 -17.96
CA ARG A 413 -10.24 -2.70 -18.79
C ARG A 413 -9.93 -3.50 -20.07
N GLY A 414 -10.48 -4.70 -20.21
CA GLY A 414 -10.28 -5.58 -21.34
C GLY A 414 -9.20 -6.64 -21.11
N VAL A 415 -8.62 -7.13 -22.20
CA VAL A 415 -7.56 -8.14 -22.15
C VAL A 415 -6.25 -7.48 -21.76
N GLU A 416 -5.62 -8.01 -20.71
CA GLU A 416 -4.33 -7.58 -20.22
C GLU A 416 -3.19 -8.42 -20.78
N THR A 417 -2.03 -7.80 -21.02
CA THR A 417 -0.86 -8.50 -21.53
C THR A 417 0.33 -8.24 -20.61
N PHE A 418 0.97 -9.31 -20.16
CA PHE A 418 2.13 -9.26 -19.26
C PHE A 418 3.45 -9.24 -20.05
N PHE A 419 4.54 -8.94 -19.36
CA PHE A 419 5.87 -8.79 -19.95
C PHE A 419 6.37 -10.04 -20.72
N ASP A 420 5.92 -11.21 -20.34
CA ASP A 420 6.28 -12.51 -20.93
C ASP A 420 5.35 -12.93 -22.09
N GLY A 421 4.41 -12.04 -22.46
CA GLY A 421 3.44 -12.26 -23.54
C GLY A 421 2.20 -13.06 -23.14
N VAL A 422 2.10 -13.48 -21.87
CA VAL A 422 0.88 -14.10 -21.33
C VAL A 422 -0.23 -13.07 -21.32
N LYS A 423 -1.44 -13.50 -21.65
CA LYS A 423 -2.65 -12.65 -21.67
C LYS A 423 -3.65 -13.11 -20.62
N PHE A 424 -4.26 -12.17 -19.95
CA PHE A 424 -5.42 -12.40 -19.10
C PHE A 424 -6.65 -11.80 -19.76
N ASP A 425 -7.56 -12.66 -20.18
CA ASP A 425 -8.90 -12.26 -20.63
C ASP A 425 -9.87 -12.45 -19.47
N PRO A 426 -10.49 -11.40 -18.93
CA PRO A 426 -11.43 -11.53 -17.83
C PRO A 426 -12.72 -12.28 -18.19
N ALA A 427 -13.01 -12.44 -19.48
CA ALA A 427 -14.11 -13.28 -19.93
C ALA A 427 -13.78 -14.79 -19.88
N LYS A 428 -12.50 -15.14 -19.79
CA LYS A 428 -12.00 -16.53 -19.86
C LYS A 428 -10.85 -16.78 -18.88
N PRO A 429 -11.01 -16.50 -17.58
CA PRO A 429 -9.93 -16.56 -16.60
C PRO A 429 -9.35 -17.99 -16.43
N GLU A 430 -10.13 -19.02 -16.71
CA GLU A 430 -9.68 -20.42 -16.71
C GLU A 430 -8.66 -20.74 -17.80
N GLU A 431 -8.75 -20.08 -18.98
CA GLU A 431 -7.78 -20.25 -20.06
C GLU A 431 -6.41 -19.70 -19.65
N TYR A 432 -6.42 -18.57 -18.93
CA TYR A 432 -5.21 -17.99 -18.34
C TYR A 432 -4.50 -18.99 -17.40
N LEU A 433 -5.23 -19.59 -16.46
CA LEU A 433 -4.65 -20.59 -15.55
C LEU A 433 -4.12 -21.81 -16.27
N LYS A 434 -4.80 -22.27 -17.36
CA LYS A 434 -4.34 -23.41 -18.17
C LYS A 434 -3.03 -23.11 -18.89
N ALA A 435 -2.84 -21.88 -19.38
CA ALA A 435 -1.65 -21.47 -20.10
C ALA A 435 -0.38 -21.38 -19.23
N LEU A 436 -0.52 -21.22 -17.92
CA LEU A 436 0.60 -21.07 -17.01
C LEU A 436 1.25 -22.41 -16.67
N LYS A 437 2.60 -22.48 -16.87
CA LYS A 437 3.38 -23.72 -16.66
C LYS A 437 3.66 -24.01 -15.19
N ILE A 438 4.01 -22.99 -14.41
CA ILE A 438 4.33 -23.11 -12.99
C ILE A 438 3.14 -22.63 -12.17
N LYS A 439 2.56 -23.55 -11.42
CA LYS A 439 1.40 -23.32 -10.54
C LYS A 439 1.40 -24.38 -9.43
N LYS A 440 0.74 -24.09 -8.34
CA LYS A 440 0.49 -25.10 -7.31
C LYS A 440 -0.54 -26.08 -7.88
N ALA A 441 -0.24 -27.38 -7.81
CA ALA A 441 -1.13 -28.44 -8.30
C ALA A 441 -2.39 -28.52 -7.44
#